data_d54bd94436f7ce6b4a547806beb7c94f
#
_entry.id   d54bd94436f7ce6b4a547806beb7c94f
#
_cell.length_a   1.000
_cell.length_b   1.000
_cell.length_c   1.000
_cell.angle_alpha   90.00
_cell.angle_beta   90.00
_cell.angle_gamma   90.00
#
_symmetry.space_group_name_H-M   'P 1'
#
loop_
_entity.id
_entity.type
_entity.pdbx_description
1 polymer ?
#
loop_
_entity_poly.entity_id
_entity_poly.type
_entity_poly.pdbx_seq_one_letter_code
_entity_poly.pdbx_strand_id
1 'polypeptide(L)'
;MRKYVRLFALAVLAGAAIGIGGIVFLSLENKIVGALMFTAGLYSICVHGLNLFTGKVGYAVEQPKFYIIDLVIIWVGNLAGTWLAAMGVLGSRINGISEKAQSMCQIKVDDSLISLFILGIFCGALMYIAVEGYKQTKNPLILFVCVAGFILCGFEHCIADMFYVSVAQMWSTRAFLCVVVISLGNAVGGMLIPACKKI
;
A
#
# COMPACT_ATOMS: atom_id res chain seq x y z
N MET A 1 8.81 22.17 12.35
CA MET A 1 9.60 20.95 12.60
C MET A 1 8.74 19.83 13.21
N ARG A 2 8.07 20.00 14.35
CA ARG A 2 7.24 18.94 15.01
C ARG A 2 6.14 18.32 14.13
N LYS A 3 5.48 19.11 13.23
CA LYS A 3 4.45 18.59 12.30
C LYS A 3 4.99 17.48 11.39
N TYR A 4 6.11 17.74 10.73
CA TYR A 4 6.69 16.78 9.76
C TYR A 4 7.29 15.55 10.43
N VAL A 5 7.89 15.69 11.62
CA VAL A 5 8.35 14.54 12.42
C VAL A 5 7.18 13.61 12.78
N ARG A 6 6.08 14.17 13.26
CA ARG A 6 4.87 13.38 13.56
C ARG A 6 4.27 12.75 12.29
N LEU A 7 4.21 13.53 11.19
CA LEU A 7 3.72 13.02 9.90
C LEU A 7 4.51 11.80 9.44
N PHE A 8 5.85 11.90 9.48
CA PHE A 8 6.76 10.82 9.11
C PHE A 8 6.63 9.61 10.05
N ALA A 9 6.63 9.82 11.36
CA ALA A 9 6.51 8.72 12.34
C ALA A 9 5.21 7.92 12.13
N LEU A 10 4.06 8.60 11.95
CA LEU A 10 2.79 7.93 11.65
C LEU A 10 2.79 7.25 10.28
N ALA A 11 3.60 7.74 9.33
CA ALA A 11 3.77 7.09 8.03
C ALA A 11 4.64 5.82 8.14
N VAL A 12 5.71 5.84 8.95
CA VAL A 12 6.51 4.64 9.24
C VAL A 12 5.64 3.55 9.87
N LEU A 13 4.81 3.91 10.85
CA LEU A 13 3.89 2.96 11.47
C LEU A 13 2.85 2.41 10.48
N ALA A 14 2.37 3.23 9.53
CA ALA A 14 1.47 2.77 8.48
C ALA A 14 2.15 1.78 7.53
N GLY A 15 3.39 2.06 7.11
CA GLY A 15 4.20 1.14 6.31
C GLY A 15 4.43 -0.19 7.03
N ALA A 16 4.79 -0.13 8.32
CA ALA A 16 4.95 -1.33 9.14
C ALA A 16 3.65 -2.15 9.26
N ALA A 17 2.50 -1.49 9.42
CA ALA A 17 1.19 -2.16 9.46
C ALA A 17 0.86 -2.86 8.14
N ILE A 18 1.14 -2.24 6.98
CA ILE A 18 1.02 -2.91 5.67
C ILE A 18 2.01 -4.07 5.57
N GLY A 19 3.24 -3.91 6.04
CA GLY A 19 4.24 -4.99 6.09
C GLY A 19 3.75 -6.19 6.92
N ILE A 20 3.14 -5.96 8.09
CA ILE A 20 2.53 -7.02 8.91
C ILE A 20 1.41 -7.72 8.12
N GLY A 21 0.53 -6.97 7.44
CA GLY A 21 -0.48 -7.54 6.55
C GLY A 21 0.15 -8.42 5.46
N GLY A 22 1.25 -7.96 4.86
CA GLY A 22 2.02 -8.73 3.87
C GLY A 22 2.65 -10.00 4.44
N ILE A 23 3.20 -9.95 5.66
CA ILE A 23 3.72 -11.14 6.36
C ILE A 23 2.61 -12.18 6.52
N VAL A 24 1.45 -11.76 7.03
CA VAL A 24 0.29 -12.66 7.21
C VAL A 24 -0.13 -13.26 5.87
N PHE A 25 -0.25 -12.45 4.80
CA PHE A 25 -0.60 -12.93 3.47
C PHE A 25 0.37 -13.98 2.93
N LEU A 26 1.68 -13.71 3.00
CA LEU A 26 2.72 -14.62 2.50
C LEU A 26 2.86 -15.90 3.34
N SER A 27 2.49 -15.86 4.62
CA SER A 27 2.55 -16.99 5.53
C SER A 27 1.40 -17.99 5.34
N LEU A 28 0.33 -17.60 4.65
CA LEU A 28 -0.86 -18.44 4.45
C LEU A 28 -0.84 -19.10 3.07
N GLU A 29 -1.23 -20.39 3.03
CA GLU A 29 -1.35 -21.15 1.77
C GLU A 29 -2.61 -20.77 0.98
N ASN A 30 -3.72 -20.55 1.69
CA ASN A 30 -4.97 -20.19 1.06
C ASN A 30 -4.98 -18.69 0.71
N LYS A 31 -4.91 -18.40 -0.60
CA LYS A 31 -4.86 -17.02 -1.12
C LYS A 31 -6.05 -16.16 -0.69
N ILE A 32 -7.26 -16.74 -0.58
CA ILE A 32 -8.47 -16.00 -0.18
C ILE A 32 -8.37 -15.62 1.28
N VAL A 33 -8.03 -16.57 2.14
CA VAL A 33 -7.84 -16.30 3.57
C VAL A 33 -6.71 -15.30 3.78
N GLY A 34 -5.59 -15.45 3.06
CA GLY A 34 -4.47 -14.51 3.10
C GLY A 34 -4.88 -13.08 2.73
N ALA A 35 -5.65 -12.93 1.64
CA ALA A 35 -6.15 -11.64 1.18
C ALA A 35 -7.09 -10.97 2.20
N LEU A 36 -7.97 -11.74 2.82
CA LEU A 36 -8.86 -11.25 3.89
C LEU A 36 -8.03 -10.84 5.13
N MET A 37 -7.07 -11.66 5.54
CA MET A 37 -6.25 -11.39 6.72
C MET A 37 -5.25 -10.24 6.52
N PHE A 38 -4.81 -9.97 5.28
CA PHE A 38 -4.02 -8.78 4.95
C PHE A 38 -4.72 -7.49 5.39
N THR A 39 -6.05 -7.49 5.38
CA THR A 39 -6.88 -6.33 5.77
C THR A 39 -6.60 -5.85 7.19
N ALA A 40 -6.08 -6.71 8.08
CA ALA A 40 -5.71 -6.31 9.43
C ALA A 40 -4.71 -5.13 9.44
N GLY A 41 -3.80 -5.08 8.46
CA GLY A 41 -2.88 -3.96 8.29
C GLY A 41 -3.60 -2.65 7.98
N LEU A 42 -4.50 -2.64 6.98
CA LEU A 42 -5.28 -1.45 6.62
C LEU A 42 -6.28 -1.06 7.72
N TYR A 43 -6.91 -2.03 8.37
CA TYR A 43 -7.82 -1.79 9.48
C TYR A 43 -7.11 -1.08 10.64
N SER A 44 -5.91 -1.54 11.01
CA SER A 44 -5.08 -0.90 12.02
C SER A 44 -4.76 0.57 11.64
N ILE A 45 -4.41 0.84 10.38
CA ILE A 45 -4.15 2.19 9.87
C ILE A 45 -5.36 3.09 10.04
N CYS A 46 -6.55 2.61 9.69
CA CYS A 46 -7.79 3.37 9.77
C CYS A 46 -8.20 3.66 11.23
N VAL A 47 -8.08 2.67 12.12
CA VAL A 47 -8.44 2.80 13.55
C VAL A 47 -7.51 3.76 14.27
N HIS A 48 -6.21 3.67 14.03
CA HIS A 48 -5.21 4.50 14.72
C HIS A 48 -4.89 5.82 14.01
N GLY A 49 -5.54 6.11 12.87
CA GLY A 49 -5.33 7.35 12.12
C GLY A 49 -3.91 7.50 11.56
N LEU A 50 -3.28 6.38 11.16
CA LEU A 50 -1.94 6.38 10.60
C LEU A 50 -1.92 6.97 9.18
N ASN A 51 -0.73 7.36 8.69
CA ASN A 51 -0.59 8.02 7.41
C ASN A 51 -0.15 7.04 6.32
N LEU A 52 -1.10 6.48 5.59
CA LEU A 52 -0.85 5.65 4.42
C LEU A 52 -0.98 6.50 3.15
N PHE A 53 0.00 6.42 2.23
CA PHE A 53 0.00 7.18 0.98
C PHE A 53 -1.27 6.95 0.16
N THR A 54 -1.64 5.70 -0.11
CA THR A 54 -2.83 5.34 -0.89
C THR A 54 -4.14 5.74 -0.22
N GLY A 55 -4.17 5.85 1.11
CA GLY A 55 -5.31 6.35 1.87
C GLY A 55 -5.37 7.89 1.97
N LYS A 56 -4.30 8.60 1.58
CA LYS A 56 -4.19 10.06 1.67
C LYS A 56 -4.16 10.76 0.31
N VAL A 57 -3.64 10.08 -0.73
CA VAL A 57 -3.42 10.70 -2.04
C VAL A 57 -4.72 11.15 -2.72
N GLY A 58 -5.84 10.46 -2.49
CA GLY A 58 -7.14 10.85 -3.02
C GLY A 58 -7.60 12.24 -2.61
N TYR A 59 -7.20 12.71 -1.42
CA TYR A 59 -7.55 14.05 -0.95
C TYR A 59 -6.73 15.17 -1.61
N ALA A 60 -5.72 14.86 -2.43
CA ALA A 60 -4.87 15.87 -3.07
C ALA A 60 -5.66 16.85 -3.95
N VAL A 61 -6.78 16.43 -4.52
CA VAL A 61 -7.65 17.30 -5.34
C VAL A 61 -8.39 18.37 -4.53
N GLU A 62 -8.52 18.17 -3.22
CA GLU A 62 -9.20 19.08 -2.29
C GLU A 62 -8.22 19.91 -1.46
N GLN A 63 -6.94 19.57 -1.49
CA GLN A 63 -5.89 20.18 -0.67
C GLN A 63 -5.09 21.23 -1.47
N PRO A 64 -4.45 22.19 -0.77
CA PRO A 64 -3.52 23.11 -1.43
C PRO A 64 -2.34 22.40 -2.09
N LYS A 65 -1.75 23.01 -3.15
CA LYS A 65 -0.64 22.40 -3.92
C LYS A 65 0.54 21.93 -3.07
N PHE A 66 0.83 22.57 -1.95
CA PHE A 66 1.92 22.17 -1.05
C PHE A 66 1.64 20.86 -0.29
N TYR A 67 0.41 20.31 -0.34
CA TYR A 67 0.09 18.98 0.20
C TYR A 67 0.91 17.86 -0.44
N ILE A 68 1.43 18.09 -1.64
CA ILE A 68 2.37 17.13 -2.28
C ILE A 68 3.60 16.85 -1.41
N ILE A 69 4.08 17.84 -0.64
CA ILE A 69 5.20 17.65 0.29
C ILE A 69 4.81 16.67 1.40
N ASP A 70 3.61 16.81 1.96
CA ASP A 70 3.10 15.88 2.97
C ASP A 70 2.99 14.46 2.37
N LEU A 71 2.52 14.31 1.12
CA LEU A 71 2.42 13.02 0.42
C LEU A 71 3.79 12.37 0.17
N VAL A 72 4.80 13.15 -0.21
CA VAL A 72 6.18 12.64 -0.39
C VAL A 72 6.74 12.16 0.95
N ILE A 73 6.56 12.92 2.04
CA ILE A 73 7.00 12.51 3.38
C ILE A 73 6.30 11.23 3.81
N ILE A 74 5.00 11.09 3.53
CA ILE A 74 4.21 9.90 3.83
C ILE A 74 4.74 8.71 3.02
N TRP A 75 4.97 8.87 1.71
CA TRP A 75 5.48 7.82 0.84
C TRP A 75 6.83 7.29 1.31
N VAL A 76 7.78 8.19 1.62
CA VAL A 76 9.10 7.81 2.16
C VAL A 76 8.99 7.16 3.54
N GLY A 77 8.10 7.65 4.40
CA GLY A 77 7.83 7.02 5.70
C GLY A 77 7.23 5.62 5.56
N ASN A 78 6.30 5.42 4.61
CA ASN A 78 5.74 4.10 4.33
C ASN A 78 6.83 3.14 3.81
N LEU A 79 7.73 3.60 2.93
CA LEU A 79 8.87 2.79 2.48
C LEU A 79 9.76 2.37 3.65
N ALA A 80 10.11 3.30 4.54
CA ALA A 80 10.90 2.98 5.73
C ALA A 80 10.19 1.96 6.64
N GLY A 81 8.88 2.10 6.84
CA GLY A 81 8.09 1.20 7.66
C GLY A 81 7.97 -0.21 7.07
N THR A 82 7.75 -0.32 5.76
CA THR A 82 7.70 -1.62 5.06
C THR A 82 9.06 -2.31 5.08
N TRP A 83 10.15 -1.54 4.90
CA TRP A 83 11.51 -2.06 5.02
C TRP A 83 11.81 -2.59 6.41
N LEU A 84 11.44 -1.86 7.47
CA LEU A 84 11.61 -2.32 8.85
C LEU A 84 10.83 -3.61 9.12
N ALA A 85 9.59 -3.73 8.65
CA ALA A 85 8.80 -4.96 8.77
C ALA A 85 9.46 -6.13 8.02
N ALA A 86 10.00 -5.88 6.82
CA ALA A 86 10.72 -6.89 6.03
C ALA A 86 11.98 -7.36 6.75
N MET A 87 12.82 -6.43 7.26
CA MET A 87 14.02 -6.80 8.01
C MET A 87 13.67 -7.56 9.30
N GLY A 88 12.62 -7.13 10.00
CA GLY A 88 12.14 -7.82 11.20
C GLY A 88 11.74 -9.27 10.94
N VAL A 89 10.99 -9.54 9.86
CA VAL A 89 10.57 -10.91 9.54
C VAL A 89 11.70 -11.76 9.00
N LEU A 90 12.62 -11.21 8.19
CA LEU A 90 13.81 -11.92 7.72
C LEU A 90 14.75 -12.34 8.85
N GLY A 91 14.80 -11.58 9.94
CA GLY A 91 15.53 -11.94 11.16
C GLY A 91 14.78 -12.88 12.10
N SER A 92 13.58 -13.35 11.73
CA SER A 92 12.75 -14.23 12.56
C SER A 92 12.80 -15.69 12.10
N ARG A 93 12.09 -16.56 12.82
CA ARG A 93 11.93 -17.98 12.45
C ARG A 93 10.88 -18.24 11.35
N ILE A 94 10.23 -17.20 10.80
CA ILE A 94 9.24 -17.34 9.73
C ILE A 94 9.99 -17.52 8.41
N ASN A 95 9.88 -18.70 7.80
CA ASN A 95 10.59 -19.10 6.61
C ASN A 95 9.64 -19.15 5.38
N GLY A 96 10.19 -19.17 4.17
CA GLY A 96 9.45 -19.39 2.90
C GLY A 96 8.73 -18.16 2.37
N ILE A 97 8.67 -17.04 3.11
CA ILE A 97 7.98 -15.82 2.63
C ILE A 97 8.83 -15.04 1.63
N SER A 98 10.16 -15.12 1.73
CA SER A 98 11.07 -14.44 0.79
C SER A 98 10.93 -15.03 -0.62
N GLU A 99 10.89 -16.33 -0.76
CA GLU A 99 10.73 -17.05 -2.03
C GLU A 99 9.38 -16.76 -2.68
N LYS A 100 8.30 -16.75 -1.87
CA LYS A 100 6.96 -16.34 -2.36
C LYS A 100 6.98 -14.88 -2.85
N ALA A 101 7.60 -13.98 -2.10
CA ALA A 101 7.72 -12.58 -2.49
C ALA A 101 8.59 -12.40 -3.75
N GLN A 102 9.69 -13.16 -3.90
CA GLN A 102 10.52 -13.15 -5.10
C GLN A 102 9.71 -13.51 -6.35
N SER A 103 8.92 -14.57 -6.29
CA SER A 103 8.05 -14.98 -7.40
C SER A 103 7.05 -13.88 -7.78
N MET A 104 6.45 -13.21 -6.78
CA MET A 104 5.54 -12.09 -7.03
C MET A 104 6.26 -10.87 -7.61
N CYS A 105 7.45 -10.53 -7.11
CA CYS A 105 8.24 -9.40 -7.59
C CYS A 105 8.75 -9.63 -9.01
N GLN A 106 9.12 -10.86 -9.36
CA GLN A 106 9.57 -11.19 -10.72
C GLN A 106 8.49 -10.88 -11.76
N ILE A 107 7.23 -11.26 -11.50
CA ILE A 107 6.09 -10.94 -12.38
C ILE A 107 6.01 -9.42 -12.63
N LYS A 108 6.17 -8.59 -11.58
CA LYS A 108 6.09 -7.13 -11.70
C LYS A 108 7.28 -6.53 -12.46
N VAL A 109 8.49 -7.06 -12.23
CA VAL A 109 9.71 -6.60 -12.91
C VAL A 109 9.66 -6.92 -14.40
N ASP A 110 9.05 -8.04 -14.78
CA ASP A 110 8.90 -8.48 -16.16
C ASP A 110 7.71 -7.85 -16.88
N ASP A 111 6.76 -7.26 -16.15
CA ASP A 111 5.56 -6.63 -16.72
C ASP A 111 5.88 -5.26 -17.37
N SER A 112 4.98 -4.80 -18.24
CA SER A 112 5.06 -3.48 -18.84
C SER A 112 4.70 -2.38 -17.84
N LEU A 113 5.34 -1.22 -17.94
CA LEU A 113 5.03 -0.08 -17.07
C LEU A 113 3.59 0.41 -17.25
N ILE A 114 3.02 0.24 -18.45
CA ILE A 114 1.62 0.60 -18.76
C ILE A 114 0.68 -0.34 -18.00
N SER A 115 0.93 -1.64 -18.01
CA SER A 115 0.15 -2.62 -17.26
C SER A 115 0.18 -2.29 -15.76
N LEU A 116 1.38 -2.11 -15.18
CA LEU A 116 1.55 -1.75 -13.78
C LEU A 116 0.83 -0.45 -13.40
N PHE A 117 0.86 0.56 -14.28
CA PHE A 117 0.14 1.81 -14.08
C PHE A 117 -1.37 1.61 -14.02
N ILE A 118 -1.93 0.83 -14.97
CA ILE A 118 -3.38 0.53 -15.03
C ILE A 118 -3.82 -0.28 -13.81
N LEU A 119 -3.07 -1.33 -13.43
CA LEU A 119 -3.34 -2.11 -12.22
C LEU A 119 -3.25 -1.24 -10.96
N GLY A 120 -2.33 -0.28 -10.96
CA GLY A 120 -2.24 0.75 -9.93
C GLY A 120 -3.48 1.64 -9.86
N ILE A 121 -4.07 2.06 -10.99
CA ILE A 121 -5.30 2.87 -11.01
C ILE A 121 -6.45 2.10 -10.35
N PHE A 122 -6.67 0.85 -10.71
CA PHE A 122 -7.75 0.04 -10.11
C PHE A 122 -7.56 -0.13 -8.60
N CYS A 123 -6.34 -0.42 -8.15
CA CYS A 123 -6.05 -0.51 -6.72
C CYS A 123 -6.28 0.84 -6.01
N GLY A 124 -5.80 1.94 -6.57
CA GLY A 124 -5.96 3.28 -6.00
C GLY A 124 -7.43 3.66 -5.80
N ALA A 125 -8.29 3.34 -6.77
CA ALA A 125 -9.74 3.55 -6.67
C ALA A 125 -10.35 2.71 -5.53
N LEU A 126 -10.02 1.43 -5.43
CA LEU A 126 -10.49 0.56 -4.34
C LEU A 126 -9.98 1.03 -2.98
N MET A 127 -8.74 1.51 -2.89
CA MET A 127 -8.16 2.05 -1.66
C MET A 127 -8.88 3.32 -1.18
N TYR A 128 -9.25 4.21 -2.10
CA TYR A 128 -10.05 5.38 -1.76
C TYR A 128 -11.44 4.97 -1.25
N ILE A 129 -12.12 4.05 -1.95
CA ILE A 129 -13.44 3.52 -1.54
C ILE A 129 -13.33 2.87 -0.15
N ALA A 130 -12.31 2.06 0.10
CA ALA A 130 -12.08 1.41 1.38
C ALA A 130 -11.94 2.41 2.53
N VAL A 131 -10.97 3.33 2.40
CA VAL A 131 -10.61 4.27 3.47
C VAL A 131 -11.72 5.29 3.72
N GLU A 132 -12.24 5.92 2.66
CA GLU A 132 -13.31 6.92 2.78
C GLU A 132 -14.63 6.27 3.21
N GLY A 133 -14.97 5.11 2.66
CA GLY A 133 -16.18 4.38 3.05
C GLY A 133 -16.14 3.96 4.54
N TYR A 134 -15.00 3.45 5.03
CA TYR A 134 -14.84 3.15 6.45
C TYR A 134 -14.92 4.42 7.31
N LYS A 135 -14.32 5.52 6.88
CA LYS A 135 -14.36 6.79 7.60
C LYS A 135 -15.79 7.30 7.78
N GLN A 136 -16.63 7.16 6.74
CA GLN A 136 -18.02 7.60 6.74
C GLN A 136 -18.95 6.67 7.51
N THR A 137 -18.80 5.35 7.34
CA THR A 137 -19.77 4.36 7.84
C THR A 137 -19.34 3.66 9.11
N LYS A 138 -18.04 3.67 9.42
CA LYS A 138 -17.39 2.85 10.47
C LYS A 138 -17.60 1.34 10.30
N ASN A 139 -18.10 0.90 9.15
CA ASN A 139 -18.29 -0.51 8.84
C ASN A 139 -16.97 -1.10 8.28
N PRO A 140 -16.32 -2.06 8.98
CA PRO A 140 -15.07 -2.64 8.54
C PRO A 140 -15.21 -3.52 7.30
N LEU A 141 -16.40 -4.00 6.97
CA LEU A 141 -16.64 -4.89 5.85
C LEU A 141 -16.14 -4.29 4.52
N ILE A 142 -16.27 -2.96 4.36
CA ILE A 142 -15.81 -2.27 3.15
C ILE A 142 -14.29 -2.40 2.97
N LEU A 143 -13.52 -2.41 4.06
CA LEU A 143 -12.06 -2.64 4.01
C LEU A 143 -11.77 -4.06 3.53
N PHE A 144 -12.46 -5.07 4.10
CA PHE A 144 -12.27 -6.47 3.73
C PHE A 144 -12.59 -6.72 2.25
N VAL A 145 -13.72 -6.20 1.76
CA VAL A 145 -14.13 -6.38 0.36
C VAL A 145 -13.13 -5.72 -0.60
N CYS A 146 -12.74 -4.47 -0.35
CA CYS A 146 -11.84 -3.75 -1.23
C CYS A 146 -10.41 -4.33 -1.20
N VAL A 147 -9.90 -4.70 -0.02
CA VAL A 147 -8.56 -5.28 0.13
C VAL A 147 -8.50 -6.66 -0.50
N ALA A 148 -9.44 -7.55 -0.17
CA ALA A 148 -9.49 -8.86 -0.81
C ALA A 148 -9.67 -8.74 -2.33
N GLY A 149 -10.47 -7.79 -2.79
CA GLY A 149 -10.70 -7.51 -4.20
C GLY A 149 -9.40 -7.17 -4.94
N PHE A 150 -8.62 -6.19 -4.47
CA PHE A 150 -7.40 -5.83 -5.17
C PHE A 150 -6.33 -6.95 -5.13
N ILE A 151 -6.20 -7.68 -4.02
CA ILE A 151 -5.23 -8.77 -3.90
C ILE A 151 -5.60 -9.95 -4.80
N LEU A 152 -6.88 -10.35 -4.83
CA LEU A 152 -7.35 -11.50 -5.61
C LEU A 152 -7.31 -11.23 -7.12
N CYS A 153 -7.59 -9.98 -7.53
CA CYS A 153 -7.51 -9.53 -8.91
C CYS A 153 -6.09 -9.24 -9.39
N GLY A 154 -5.10 -9.21 -8.49
CA GLY A 154 -3.72 -8.88 -8.86
C GLY A 154 -3.51 -7.40 -9.17
N PHE A 155 -4.31 -6.50 -8.59
CA PHE A 155 -4.08 -5.06 -8.72
C PHE A 155 -2.87 -4.64 -7.86
N GLU A 156 -2.18 -3.59 -8.29
CA GLU A 156 -0.90 -3.20 -7.72
C GLU A 156 -1.04 -2.11 -6.65
N HIS A 157 -0.60 -2.43 -5.45
CA HIS A 157 -0.60 -1.51 -4.30
C HIS A 157 0.83 -1.12 -3.94
N CYS A 158 1.26 0.10 -4.27
CA CYS A 158 2.64 0.54 -4.17
C CYS A 158 3.30 0.27 -2.78
N ILE A 159 2.57 0.45 -1.68
CA ILE A 159 3.14 0.24 -0.33
C ILE A 159 3.27 -1.26 0.01
N ALA A 160 2.35 -2.10 -0.48
CA ALA A 160 2.52 -3.56 -0.37
C ALA A 160 3.70 -4.03 -1.23
N ASP A 161 3.88 -3.45 -2.42
CA ASP A 161 5.00 -3.77 -3.31
C ASP A 161 6.34 -3.36 -2.71
N MET A 162 6.42 -2.21 -2.02
CA MET A 162 7.61 -1.83 -1.23
C MET A 162 7.98 -2.91 -0.21
N PHE A 163 6.98 -3.49 0.47
CA PHE A 163 7.22 -4.59 1.41
C PHE A 163 7.69 -5.84 0.68
N TYR A 164 7.01 -6.24 -0.40
CA TYR A 164 7.36 -7.46 -1.15
C TYR A 164 8.77 -7.37 -1.75
N VAL A 165 9.14 -6.24 -2.36
CA VAL A 165 10.49 -6.02 -2.90
C VAL A 165 11.54 -6.04 -1.79
N SER A 166 11.22 -5.50 -0.60
CA SER A 166 12.12 -5.48 0.54
C SER A 166 12.35 -6.88 1.12
N VAL A 167 11.28 -7.66 1.33
CA VAL A 167 11.41 -9.02 1.89
C VAL A 167 11.97 -10.02 0.86
N ALA A 168 11.75 -9.79 -0.43
CA ALA A 168 12.37 -10.52 -1.53
C ALA A 168 13.86 -10.18 -1.73
N GLN A 169 14.33 -9.07 -1.14
CA GLN A 169 15.67 -8.50 -1.35
C GLN A 169 15.97 -8.19 -2.82
N MET A 170 14.97 -7.76 -3.60
CA MET A 170 15.04 -7.56 -5.05
C MET A 170 15.08 -6.07 -5.46
N TRP A 171 15.51 -5.18 -4.57
CA TRP A 171 15.67 -3.76 -4.92
C TRP A 171 16.67 -3.60 -6.07
N SER A 172 16.21 -3.01 -7.17
CA SER A 172 16.95 -2.67 -8.36
C SER A 172 16.38 -1.37 -8.96
N THR A 173 17.06 -0.77 -9.93
CA THR A 173 16.55 0.40 -10.65
C THR A 173 15.18 0.09 -11.28
N ARG A 174 15.01 -1.12 -11.84
CA ARG A 174 13.75 -1.56 -12.45
C ARG A 174 12.64 -1.73 -11.41
N ALA A 175 12.92 -2.40 -10.28
CA ALA A 175 11.96 -2.57 -9.19
C ALA A 175 11.53 -1.22 -8.60
N PHE A 176 12.48 -0.29 -8.41
CA PHE A 176 12.16 1.07 -7.95
C PHE A 176 11.25 1.80 -8.95
N LEU A 177 11.55 1.72 -10.25
CA LEU A 177 10.71 2.32 -11.30
C LEU A 177 9.30 1.72 -11.30
N CYS A 178 9.15 0.40 -11.14
CA CYS A 178 7.85 -0.27 -11.00
C CYS A 178 7.06 0.33 -9.83
N VAL A 179 7.66 0.43 -8.63
CA VAL A 179 7.02 1.02 -7.45
C VAL A 179 6.58 2.46 -7.69
N VAL A 180 7.41 3.28 -8.36
CA VAL A 180 7.07 4.67 -8.70
C VAL A 180 5.88 4.72 -9.65
N VAL A 181 5.89 3.92 -10.72
CA VAL A 181 4.80 3.88 -11.71
C VAL A 181 3.49 3.40 -11.07
N ILE A 182 3.53 2.37 -10.24
CA ILE A 182 2.39 1.89 -9.47
C ILE A 182 1.88 3.00 -8.53
N SER A 183 2.79 3.74 -7.87
CA SER A 183 2.41 4.86 -7.00
C SER A 183 1.65 5.96 -7.76
N LEU A 184 2.07 6.27 -8.98
CA LEU A 184 1.36 7.21 -9.86
C LEU A 184 -0.01 6.67 -10.25
N GLY A 185 -0.12 5.38 -10.58
CA GLY A 185 -1.39 4.72 -10.84
C GLY A 185 -2.32 4.78 -9.62
N ASN A 186 -1.82 4.43 -8.43
CA ASN A 186 -2.58 4.52 -7.19
C ASN A 186 -3.05 5.97 -6.91
N ALA A 187 -2.22 6.97 -7.22
CA ALA A 187 -2.59 8.38 -7.07
C ALA A 187 -3.74 8.75 -8.02
N VAL A 188 -3.62 8.41 -9.31
CA VAL A 188 -4.68 8.67 -10.29
C VAL A 188 -5.98 7.99 -9.86
N GLY A 189 -5.95 6.70 -9.57
CA GLY A 189 -7.13 5.92 -9.15
C GLY A 189 -7.78 6.48 -7.88
N GLY A 190 -6.98 6.83 -6.88
CA GLY A 190 -7.47 7.41 -5.63
C GLY A 190 -8.11 8.79 -5.78
N MET A 191 -7.69 9.57 -6.78
CA MET A 191 -8.24 10.90 -7.06
C MET A 191 -9.49 10.89 -7.95
N LEU A 192 -9.85 9.80 -8.63
CA LEU A 192 -10.97 9.75 -9.58
C LEU A 192 -12.29 10.19 -8.94
N ILE A 193 -12.68 9.53 -7.83
CA ILE A 193 -13.97 9.83 -7.18
C ILE A 193 -13.99 11.23 -6.59
N PRO A 194 -12.97 11.69 -5.82
CA PRO A 194 -12.96 13.06 -5.32
C PRO A 194 -12.99 14.12 -6.42
N ALA A 195 -12.27 13.90 -7.52
CA ALA A 195 -12.27 14.82 -8.66
C ALA A 195 -13.66 14.95 -9.30
N CYS A 196 -14.36 13.82 -9.51
CA CYS A 196 -15.73 13.83 -10.03
C CYS A 196 -16.75 14.48 -9.08
N LYS A 197 -16.57 14.34 -7.76
CA LYS A 197 -17.45 14.98 -6.77
C LYS A 197 -17.30 16.51 -6.68
N LYS A 198 -16.20 17.03 -7.24
CA LYS A 198 -15.90 18.47 -7.24
C LYS A 198 -16.50 19.22 -8.44
N ILE A 199 -16.96 18.50 -9.46
CA ILE A 199 -17.65 19.04 -10.64
C ILE A 199 -19.11 19.31 -10.30
#